data_f7c850cb4bf37f4c0e65a468f45f961c
#
_entry.id   f7c850cb4bf37f4c0e65a468f45f961c
#
_cell.length_a   1.000
_cell.length_b   1.000
_cell.length_c   1.000
_cell.angle_alpha   90.00
_cell.angle_beta   90.00
_cell.angle_gamma   90.00
#
_symmetry.space_group_name_H-M   'P 1'
#
loop_
_entity.id
_entity.type
_entity.pdbx_description
1 polymer ?
#
loop_
_entity_poly.entity_id
_entity_poly.type
_entity_poly.pdbx_seq_one_letter_code
_entity_poly.pdbx_strand_id
1 'polypeptide(L)'
;KFVSINPVKTGYSAIADEWLGIRPGTDGLFVHSIIYELLKANKIDWKYLERYTNSNWLVYNNPGNSNHGLFAKDENNQPLIFCKTKKTILKSSEENKKPSFFGSYNFNGNNVVPAFELITKELLSDNFKPSIVADQTDIKENVIKRIASEIAETAFEKEIELPIEWTDMNGVKHDKMIGRPVSMHAMRGISAHSN
;
A
#
# COMPACT_ATOMS: atom_id res chain seq x y z
N LYS A 1 1.92 21.15 -5.87
CA LYS A 1 0.77 20.93 -6.78
C LYS A 1 -0.38 20.33 -5.98
N PHE A 2 -1.56 20.92 -6.09
CA PHE A 2 -2.80 20.42 -5.48
C PHE A 2 -3.71 19.85 -6.57
N VAL A 3 -4.01 18.56 -6.50
CA VAL A 3 -4.92 17.87 -7.42
C VAL A 3 -6.20 17.53 -6.65
N SER A 4 -7.33 18.03 -7.12
CA SER A 4 -8.64 17.71 -6.56
C SER A 4 -9.34 16.66 -7.42
N ILE A 5 -9.72 15.56 -6.82
CA ILE A 5 -10.47 14.47 -7.47
C ILE A 5 -11.87 14.47 -6.87
N ASN A 6 -12.85 14.88 -7.66
CA ASN A 6 -14.22 15.05 -7.20
C ASN A 6 -15.19 15.06 -8.39
N PRO A 7 -16.36 14.42 -8.30
CA PRO A 7 -17.37 14.45 -9.36
C PRO A 7 -17.82 15.88 -9.74
N VAL A 8 -17.81 16.80 -8.79
CA VAL A 8 -18.28 18.18 -8.99
C VAL A 8 -17.17 19.17 -8.66
N LYS A 9 -16.95 20.15 -9.55
CA LYS A 9 -15.94 21.19 -9.37
C LYS A 9 -16.45 22.27 -8.40
N THR A 10 -16.47 21.97 -7.11
CA THR A 10 -16.89 22.88 -6.03
C THR A 10 -15.95 22.79 -4.83
N GLY A 11 -16.06 23.69 -3.88
CA GLY A 11 -15.23 23.73 -2.68
C GLY A 11 -13.74 23.73 -3.01
N TYR A 12 -13.01 22.73 -2.54
CA TYR A 12 -11.55 22.60 -2.75
C TYR A 12 -11.14 22.53 -4.23
N SER A 13 -12.03 22.04 -5.09
CA SER A 13 -11.74 21.97 -6.51
C SER A 13 -11.61 23.35 -7.17
N ALA A 14 -12.16 24.40 -6.53
CA ALA A 14 -12.08 25.77 -7.03
C ALA A 14 -10.68 26.37 -6.90
N ILE A 15 -9.88 25.90 -5.93
CA ILE A 15 -8.53 26.38 -5.64
C ILE A 15 -7.44 25.38 -6.05
N ALA A 16 -7.83 24.23 -6.61
CA ALA A 16 -6.88 23.22 -7.05
C ALA A 16 -6.14 23.64 -8.33
N ASP A 17 -4.87 23.27 -8.42
CA ASP A 17 -4.08 23.44 -9.64
C ASP A 17 -4.63 22.58 -10.79
N GLU A 18 -5.25 21.44 -10.42
CA GLU A 18 -5.87 20.52 -11.35
C GLU A 18 -7.11 19.88 -10.73
N TRP A 19 -8.19 19.81 -11.50
CA TRP A 19 -9.40 19.11 -11.13
C TRP A 19 -9.63 17.93 -12.06
N LEU A 20 -9.84 16.74 -11.46
CA LEU A 20 -10.20 15.51 -12.15
C LEU A 20 -11.64 15.16 -11.80
N GLY A 21 -12.52 15.24 -12.80
CA GLY A 21 -13.94 14.89 -12.66
C GLY A 21 -14.08 13.37 -12.71
N ILE A 22 -14.21 12.75 -11.54
CA ILE A 22 -14.35 11.30 -11.43
C ILE A 22 -15.83 10.90 -11.41
N ARG A 23 -16.14 9.73 -11.99
CA ARG A 23 -17.48 9.14 -11.87
C ARG A 23 -17.75 8.78 -10.41
N PRO A 24 -18.91 9.16 -9.84
CA PRO A 24 -19.26 8.85 -8.45
C PRO A 24 -19.15 7.34 -8.15
N GLY A 25 -18.57 7.01 -7.00
CA GLY A 25 -18.42 5.61 -6.55
C GLY A 25 -17.25 4.84 -7.15
N THR A 26 -16.37 5.50 -7.92
CA THR A 26 -15.22 4.84 -8.56
C THR A 26 -13.86 5.29 -8.00
N ASP A 27 -13.85 5.99 -6.89
CA ASP A 27 -12.63 6.49 -6.23
C ASP A 27 -11.65 5.35 -5.88
N GLY A 28 -12.18 4.23 -5.39
CA GLY A 28 -11.39 3.04 -5.06
C GLY A 28 -10.67 2.47 -6.29
N LEU A 29 -11.36 2.38 -7.43
CA LEU A 29 -10.76 1.92 -8.69
C LEU A 29 -9.63 2.82 -9.15
N PHE A 30 -9.82 4.14 -9.07
CA PHE A 30 -8.78 5.11 -9.40
C PHE A 30 -7.54 4.94 -8.52
N VAL A 31 -7.73 4.83 -7.20
CA VAL A 31 -6.62 4.62 -6.25
C VAL A 31 -5.91 3.28 -6.52
N HIS A 32 -6.65 2.20 -6.75
CA HIS A 32 -6.06 0.90 -7.09
C HIS A 32 -5.25 0.95 -8.39
N SER A 33 -5.70 1.72 -9.38
CA SER A 33 -4.95 1.90 -10.62
C SER A 33 -3.65 2.71 -10.43
N ILE A 34 -3.66 3.69 -9.55
CA ILE A 34 -2.42 4.38 -9.12
C ILE A 34 -1.47 3.39 -8.44
N ILE A 35 -1.97 2.56 -7.51
CA ILE A 35 -1.16 1.55 -6.83
C ILE A 35 -0.63 0.51 -7.82
N TYR A 36 -1.43 0.10 -8.81
CA TYR A 36 -0.98 -0.78 -9.89
C TYR A 36 0.26 -0.23 -10.60
N GLU A 37 0.27 1.05 -10.99
CA GLU A 37 1.42 1.69 -11.64
C GLU A 37 2.64 1.81 -10.70
N LEU A 38 2.41 2.15 -9.42
CA LEU A 38 3.48 2.21 -8.42
C LEU A 38 4.14 0.84 -8.19
N LEU A 39 3.34 -0.22 -8.10
CA LEU A 39 3.83 -1.60 -7.95
C LEU A 39 4.62 -2.04 -9.19
N LYS A 40 4.12 -1.76 -10.41
CA LYS A 40 4.84 -2.04 -11.66
C LYS A 40 6.17 -1.32 -11.76
N ALA A 41 6.22 -0.08 -11.27
CA ALA A 41 7.44 0.72 -11.23
C ALA A 41 8.37 0.35 -10.06
N ASN A 42 8.01 -0.65 -9.24
CA ASN A 42 8.72 -1.04 -8.00
C ASN A 42 8.97 0.15 -7.05
N LYS A 43 8.05 1.11 -7.02
CA LYS A 43 8.07 2.26 -6.11
C LYS A 43 7.41 1.87 -4.79
N ILE A 44 8.17 1.15 -3.94
CA ILE A 44 7.70 0.53 -2.70
C ILE A 44 8.68 0.88 -1.58
N ASP A 45 8.15 1.35 -0.46
CA ASP A 45 8.94 1.57 0.75
C ASP A 45 9.01 0.29 1.59
N TRP A 46 9.94 -0.59 1.23
CA TRP A 46 10.15 -1.88 1.89
C TRP A 46 10.43 -1.75 3.39
N LYS A 47 11.16 -0.70 3.81
CA LYS A 47 11.48 -0.46 5.22
C LYS A 47 10.23 -0.09 6.01
N TYR A 48 9.37 0.74 5.42
CA TYR A 48 8.10 1.10 6.03
C TYR A 48 7.17 -0.13 6.15
N LEU A 49 7.02 -0.89 5.07
CA LEU A 49 6.20 -2.10 5.06
C LEU A 49 6.67 -3.13 6.09
N GLU A 50 7.97 -3.32 6.20
CA GLU A 50 8.56 -4.25 7.18
C GLU A 50 8.29 -3.83 8.61
N ARG A 51 8.43 -2.53 8.90
CA ARG A 51 8.43 -2.03 10.27
C ARG A 51 7.05 -1.69 10.82
N TYR A 52 6.16 -1.19 9.97
CA TYR A 52 4.92 -0.57 10.42
C TYR A 52 3.65 -1.26 9.93
N THR A 53 3.77 -2.35 9.17
CA THR A 53 2.61 -3.05 8.61
C THR A 53 2.67 -4.56 8.85
N ASN A 54 1.55 -5.22 8.58
CA ASN A 54 1.44 -6.68 8.58
C ASN A 54 1.72 -7.32 7.21
N SER A 55 2.29 -6.58 6.28
CA SER A 55 2.54 -7.02 4.89
C SER A 55 3.37 -8.29 4.78
N ASN A 56 4.29 -8.51 5.73
CA ASN A 56 5.15 -9.68 5.77
C ASN A 56 4.59 -10.86 6.62
N TRP A 57 3.42 -10.68 7.24
CA TRP A 57 2.81 -11.77 8.01
C TRP A 57 2.28 -12.85 7.08
N LEU A 58 2.43 -14.10 7.51
CA LEU A 58 1.98 -15.25 6.74
C LEU A 58 0.47 -15.44 6.86
N VAL A 59 -0.16 -15.71 5.73
CA VAL A 59 -1.60 -15.98 5.58
C VAL A 59 -1.78 -17.39 5.06
N TYR A 60 -2.70 -18.14 5.61
CA TYR A 60 -3.08 -19.45 5.09
C TYR A 60 -3.70 -19.34 3.70
N ASN A 61 -3.08 -19.97 2.72
CA ASN A 61 -3.53 -19.97 1.33
C ASN A 61 -3.93 -21.36 0.87
N ASN A 62 -4.95 -21.91 1.51
CA ASN A 62 -5.52 -23.23 1.23
C ASN A 62 -7.02 -23.09 0.92
N PRO A 63 -7.40 -22.81 -0.32
CA PRO A 63 -8.81 -22.70 -0.71
C PRO A 63 -9.61 -23.93 -0.27
N GLY A 64 -10.76 -23.72 0.34
CA GLY A 64 -11.62 -24.77 0.88
C GLY A 64 -11.39 -25.14 2.35
N ASN A 65 -10.29 -24.71 2.95
CA ASN A 65 -10.03 -24.90 4.37
C ASN A 65 -10.62 -23.75 5.20
N SER A 66 -11.07 -24.06 6.42
CA SER A 66 -11.65 -23.06 7.34
C SER A 66 -10.69 -21.96 7.78
N ASN A 67 -9.39 -22.20 7.68
CA ASN A 67 -8.34 -21.22 8.00
C ASN A 67 -7.88 -20.37 6.80
N HIS A 68 -8.41 -20.63 5.59
CA HIS A 68 -8.02 -19.86 4.40
C HIS A 68 -8.27 -18.35 4.59
N GLY A 69 -7.27 -17.54 4.27
CA GLY A 69 -7.34 -16.08 4.42
C GLY A 69 -7.02 -15.56 5.82
N LEU A 70 -6.87 -16.43 6.82
CA LEU A 70 -6.48 -16.02 8.16
C LEU A 70 -4.97 -15.92 8.31
N PHE A 71 -4.50 -15.02 9.19
CA PHE A 71 -3.08 -14.96 9.54
C PHE A 71 -2.63 -16.22 10.28
N ALA A 72 -1.51 -16.78 9.85
CA ALA A 72 -0.86 -17.87 10.56
C ALA A 72 -0.24 -17.33 11.86
N LYS A 73 -0.52 -18.02 12.95
CA LYS A 73 -0.08 -17.66 14.30
C LYS A 73 0.50 -18.87 15.02
N ASP A 74 1.37 -18.60 16.00
CA ASP A 74 1.86 -19.62 16.91
C ASP A 74 0.84 -19.94 18.04
N GLU A 75 1.22 -20.84 18.94
CA GLU A 75 0.44 -21.24 20.12
C GLU A 75 0.13 -20.09 21.10
N ASN A 76 0.95 -19.03 21.06
CA ASN A 76 0.77 -17.82 21.88
C ASN A 76 0.03 -16.70 21.10
N ASN A 77 -0.64 -17.04 20.00
CA ASN A 77 -1.38 -16.11 19.15
C ASN A 77 -0.51 -15.02 18.49
N GLN A 78 0.82 -15.23 18.40
CA GLN A 78 1.75 -14.31 17.74
C GLN A 78 1.79 -14.57 16.24
N PRO A 79 1.68 -13.52 15.39
CA PRO A 79 1.76 -13.66 13.95
C PRO A 79 3.13 -14.21 13.51
N LEU A 80 3.11 -14.96 12.43
CA LEU A 80 4.29 -15.61 11.87
C LEU A 80 4.76 -14.93 10.59
N ILE A 81 6.08 -14.97 10.37
CA ILE A 81 6.77 -14.50 9.17
C ILE A 81 7.71 -15.57 8.63
N PHE A 82 8.09 -15.51 7.37
CA PHE A 82 9.22 -16.26 6.84
C PHE A 82 10.49 -15.42 6.83
N CYS A 83 11.54 -15.89 7.50
CA CYS A 83 12.83 -15.22 7.56
C CYS A 83 13.76 -15.71 6.42
N LYS A 84 14.14 -14.80 5.51
CA LYS A 84 15.01 -15.11 4.36
C LYS A 84 16.39 -15.61 4.75
N THR A 85 16.99 -15.04 5.80
CA THR A 85 18.35 -15.40 6.22
C THR A 85 18.40 -16.72 6.95
N LYS A 86 17.46 -16.98 7.85
CA LYS A 86 17.36 -18.24 8.60
C LYS A 86 16.65 -19.35 7.81
N LYS A 87 16.00 -19.03 6.68
CA LYS A 87 15.21 -19.93 5.82
C LYS A 87 14.15 -20.72 6.61
N THR A 88 13.51 -20.07 7.57
CA THR A 88 12.50 -20.69 8.44
C THR A 88 11.41 -19.71 8.82
N ILE A 89 10.30 -20.26 9.32
CA ILE A 89 9.19 -19.50 9.86
C ILE A 89 9.50 -19.11 11.29
N LEU A 90 9.30 -17.82 11.63
CA LEU A 90 9.58 -17.22 12.93
C LEU A 90 8.40 -16.37 13.38
N LYS A 91 8.40 -16.01 14.65
CA LYS A 91 7.47 -15.01 15.19
C LYS A 91 7.75 -13.63 14.60
N SER A 92 6.70 -12.86 14.36
CA SER A 92 6.84 -11.48 13.84
C SER A 92 7.55 -10.54 14.80
N SER A 93 7.61 -10.86 16.10
CA SER A 93 8.31 -10.14 17.16
C SER A 93 9.80 -10.47 17.27
N GLU A 94 10.30 -11.48 16.54
CA GLU A 94 11.72 -11.90 16.60
C GLU A 94 12.64 -10.77 16.16
N GLU A 95 13.75 -10.58 16.90
CA GLU A 95 14.77 -9.58 16.56
C GLU A 95 15.67 -10.05 15.40
N ASN A 96 16.31 -9.09 14.72
CA ASN A 96 17.26 -9.35 13.63
C ASN A 96 16.70 -10.24 12.50
N LYS A 97 15.40 -10.14 12.26
CA LYS A 97 14.72 -10.83 11.18
C LYS A 97 14.90 -10.09 9.85
N LYS A 98 14.95 -10.83 8.75
CA LYS A 98 14.80 -10.31 7.39
C LYS A 98 13.59 -10.99 6.76
N PRO A 99 12.38 -10.42 6.91
CA PRO A 99 11.17 -11.08 6.45
C PRO A 99 11.09 -11.16 4.93
N SER A 100 10.39 -12.14 4.42
CA SER A 100 9.98 -12.20 3.03
C SER A 100 8.64 -11.52 2.86
N PHE A 101 8.49 -10.82 1.74
CA PHE A 101 7.21 -10.26 1.26
C PHE A 101 6.59 -11.14 0.17
N PHE A 102 7.34 -12.12 -0.33
CA PHE A 102 6.93 -13.03 -1.39
C PHE A 102 7.37 -14.45 -1.09
N GLY A 103 6.71 -15.40 -1.74
CA GLY A 103 7.01 -16.82 -1.66
C GLY A 103 5.92 -17.63 -0.97
N SER A 104 5.94 -18.92 -1.23
CA SER A 104 4.99 -19.89 -0.66
C SER A 104 5.75 -20.86 0.24
N TYR A 105 5.24 -21.08 1.44
CA TYR A 105 5.93 -21.84 2.48
C TYR A 105 4.97 -22.87 3.10
N ASN A 106 5.55 -23.94 3.67
CA ASN A 106 4.76 -24.92 4.43
C ASN A 106 4.80 -24.60 5.93
N PHE A 107 3.65 -24.54 6.56
CA PHE A 107 3.52 -24.43 8.01
C PHE A 107 2.50 -25.48 8.50
N ASN A 108 2.98 -26.48 9.21
CA ASN A 108 2.16 -27.57 9.76
C ASN A 108 1.25 -28.23 8.69
N GLY A 109 1.82 -28.52 7.52
CA GLY A 109 1.08 -29.14 6.42
C GLY A 109 0.19 -28.19 5.59
N ASN A 110 0.12 -26.91 5.96
CA ASN A 110 -0.65 -25.89 5.25
C ASN A 110 0.26 -25.01 4.40
N ASN A 111 -0.25 -24.62 3.25
CA ASN A 111 0.40 -23.56 2.44
C ASN A 111 0.15 -22.20 3.08
N VAL A 112 1.23 -21.44 3.29
CA VAL A 112 1.17 -20.06 3.80
C VAL A 112 2.00 -19.13 2.91
N VAL A 113 1.50 -17.92 2.71
CA VAL A 113 2.13 -16.89 1.88
C VAL A 113 2.13 -15.55 2.62
N PRO A 114 3.10 -14.65 2.37
CA PRO A 114 3.06 -13.31 2.92
C PRO A 114 1.81 -12.53 2.44
N ALA A 115 1.20 -11.75 3.32
CA ALA A 115 0.02 -10.95 2.98
C ALA A 115 0.26 -10.02 1.78
N PHE A 116 1.47 -9.46 1.66
CA PHE A 116 1.84 -8.57 0.56
C PHE A 116 1.78 -9.27 -0.80
N GLU A 117 2.14 -10.54 -0.89
CA GLU A 117 2.04 -11.30 -2.14
C GLU A 117 0.58 -11.45 -2.61
N LEU A 118 -0.33 -11.73 -1.68
CA LEU A 118 -1.76 -11.83 -2.01
C LEU A 118 -2.31 -10.50 -2.50
N ILE A 119 -2.00 -9.41 -1.78
CA ILE A 119 -2.43 -8.06 -2.14
C ILE A 119 -1.87 -7.65 -3.50
N THR A 120 -0.58 -7.86 -3.74
CA THR A 120 0.05 -7.46 -5.01
C THR A 120 -0.46 -8.30 -6.18
N LYS A 121 -0.74 -9.58 -5.97
CA LYS A 121 -1.33 -10.43 -7.01
C LYS A 121 -2.72 -9.92 -7.43
N GLU A 122 -3.53 -9.50 -6.48
CA GLU A 122 -4.84 -8.90 -6.74
C GLU A 122 -4.70 -7.55 -7.44
N LEU A 123 -3.90 -6.64 -6.87
CA LEU A 123 -3.74 -5.27 -7.38
C LEU A 123 -3.02 -5.21 -8.75
N LEU A 124 -2.26 -6.22 -9.12
CA LEU A 124 -1.64 -6.33 -10.44
C LEU A 124 -2.51 -7.09 -11.45
N SER A 125 -3.76 -7.41 -11.09
CA SER A 125 -4.72 -7.99 -12.02
C SER A 125 -5.11 -7.00 -13.11
N ASP A 126 -5.66 -7.52 -14.20
CA ASP A 126 -6.09 -6.72 -15.35
C ASP A 126 -7.18 -5.70 -14.99
N ASN A 127 -7.96 -5.98 -13.95
CA ASN A 127 -9.05 -5.11 -13.49
C ASN A 127 -8.57 -3.71 -13.08
N PHE A 128 -7.32 -3.58 -12.63
CA PHE A 128 -6.76 -2.31 -12.15
C PHE A 128 -5.81 -1.64 -13.14
N LYS A 129 -5.68 -2.18 -14.36
CA LYS A 129 -4.92 -1.52 -15.43
C LYS A 129 -5.51 -0.14 -15.74
N PRO A 130 -4.68 0.90 -15.89
CA PRO A 130 -5.17 2.25 -16.22
C PRO A 130 -6.08 2.30 -17.45
N SER A 131 -5.84 1.45 -18.46
CA SER A 131 -6.69 1.38 -19.65
C SER A 131 -8.11 0.88 -19.36
N ILE A 132 -8.26 -0.05 -18.42
CA ILE A 132 -9.56 -0.59 -18.00
C ILE A 132 -10.27 0.37 -17.03
N VAL A 133 -9.52 0.94 -16.11
CA VAL A 133 -10.05 1.86 -15.09
C VAL A 133 -10.46 3.19 -15.70
N ALA A 134 -9.82 3.65 -16.78
CA ALA A 134 -10.17 4.90 -17.46
C ALA A 134 -11.64 4.93 -17.91
N ASP A 135 -12.13 3.85 -18.48
CA ASP A 135 -13.51 3.74 -18.96
C ASP A 135 -14.56 3.72 -17.83
N GLN A 136 -14.13 3.27 -16.64
CA GLN A 136 -14.99 3.18 -15.48
C GLN A 136 -15.04 4.47 -14.66
N THR A 137 -13.95 5.22 -14.64
CA THR A 137 -13.76 6.41 -13.80
C THR A 137 -14.00 7.73 -14.52
N ASP A 138 -14.10 7.73 -15.86
CA ASP A 138 -14.08 8.92 -16.73
C ASP A 138 -12.75 9.71 -16.67
N ILE A 139 -11.69 9.12 -16.08
CA ILE A 139 -10.34 9.72 -16.03
C ILE A 139 -9.45 9.01 -17.07
N LYS A 140 -8.94 9.77 -18.00
CA LYS A 140 -8.12 9.23 -19.10
C LYS A 140 -6.91 8.43 -18.59
N GLU A 141 -6.58 7.33 -19.26
CA GLU A 141 -5.45 6.45 -18.94
C GLU A 141 -4.14 7.22 -18.74
N ASN A 142 -3.82 8.14 -19.65
CA ASN A 142 -2.58 8.92 -19.55
C ASN A 142 -2.56 9.84 -18.34
N VAL A 143 -3.72 10.29 -17.84
CA VAL A 143 -3.83 11.09 -16.62
C VAL A 143 -3.57 10.20 -15.38
N ILE A 144 -4.15 9.00 -15.34
CA ILE A 144 -3.88 8.03 -14.25
C ILE A 144 -2.38 7.74 -14.15
N LYS A 145 -1.75 7.39 -15.27
CA LYS A 145 -0.31 7.11 -15.34
C LYS A 145 0.55 8.31 -14.93
N ARG A 146 0.17 9.51 -15.38
CA ARG A 146 0.88 10.74 -15.02
C ARG A 146 0.79 11.02 -13.52
N ILE A 147 -0.41 10.92 -12.92
CA ILE A 147 -0.58 11.12 -11.47
C ILE A 147 0.24 10.10 -10.68
N ALA A 148 0.22 8.83 -11.07
CA ALA A 148 1.05 7.80 -10.44
C ALA A 148 2.55 8.13 -10.53
N SER A 149 3.03 8.62 -11.69
CA SER A 149 4.42 9.04 -11.89
C SER A 149 4.78 10.28 -11.05
N GLU A 150 3.91 11.29 -10.98
CA GLU A 150 4.11 12.49 -10.15
C GLU A 150 4.17 12.14 -8.65
N ILE A 151 3.32 11.21 -8.19
CA ILE A 151 3.37 10.68 -6.83
C ILE A 151 4.69 9.94 -6.59
N ALA A 152 5.08 9.04 -7.50
CA ALA A 152 6.30 8.26 -7.40
C ALA A 152 7.54 9.16 -7.32
N GLU A 153 7.67 10.12 -8.22
CA GLU A 153 8.76 11.09 -8.21
C GLU A 153 8.82 11.86 -6.90
N THR A 154 7.68 12.42 -6.48
CA THR A 154 7.63 13.25 -5.29
C THR A 154 7.85 12.47 -4.01
N ALA A 155 7.31 11.25 -3.90
CA ALA A 155 7.45 10.42 -2.70
C ALA A 155 8.80 9.72 -2.56
N PHE A 156 9.49 9.40 -3.68
CA PHE A 156 10.71 8.60 -3.64
C PHE A 156 11.98 9.37 -4.02
N GLU A 157 11.86 10.52 -4.67
CA GLU A 157 12.99 11.29 -5.19
C GLU A 157 13.12 12.67 -4.55
N LYS A 158 12.10 13.11 -3.78
CA LYS A 158 12.10 14.41 -3.08
C LYS A 158 11.96 14.20 -1.58
N GLU A 159 12.66 15.06 -0.83
CA GLU A 159 12.58 15.11 0.63
C GLU A 159 12.32 16.54 1.10
N ILE A 160 11.59 16.65 2.22
CA ILE A 160 11.46 17.90 2.96
C ILE A 160 12.20 17.72 4.28
N GLU A 161 13.13 18.60 4.57
CA GLU A 161 13.78 18.70 5.87
C GLU A 161 13.15 19.85 6.65
N LEU A 162 12.64 19.54 7.84
CA LEU A 162 12.07 20.52 8.75
C LEU A 162 12.91 20.58 10.03
N PRO A 163 13.26 21.77 10.54
CA PRO A 163 14.02 21.92 11.77
C PRO A 163 13.12 21.71 13.00
N ILE A 164 12.54 20.53 13.10
CA ILE A 164 11.63 20.13 14.17
C ILE A 164 12.26 18.96 14.93
N GLU A 165 12.59 19.18 16.20
CA GLU A 165 13.05 18.11 17.08
C GLU A 165 11.92 17.15 17.38
N TRP A 166 12.21 15.85 17.34
CA TRP A 166 11.23 14.82 17.66
C TRP A 166 11.90 13.56 18.23
N THR A 167 11.11 12.73 18.87
CA THR A 167 11.57 11.43 19.40
C THR A 167 10.83 10.31 18.69
N ASP A 168 11.57 9.36 18.15
CA ASP A 168 10.97 8.21 17.47
C ASP A 168 10.39 7.20 18.47
N MET A 169 9.70 6.18 17.91
CA MET A 169 9.05 5.14 18.72
C MET A 169 10.05 4.26 19.52
N ASN A 170 11.35 4.33 19.22
CA ASN A 170 12.40 3.63 19.96
C ASN A 170 13.06 4.54 21.02
N GLY A 171 12.54 5.75 21.21
CA GLY A 171 13.09 6.73 22.14
C GLY A 171 14.33 7.47 21.65
N VAL A 172 14.69 7.35 20.37
CA VAL A 172 15.83 8.07 19.77
C VAL A 172 15.40 9.50 19.44
N LYS A 173 16.17 10.46 19.92
CA LYS A 173 15.97 11.89 19.63
C LYS A 173 16.60 12.26 18.29
N HIS A 174 15.87 13.03 17.51
CA HIS A 174 16.28 13.60 16.24
C HIS A 174 16.15 15.11 16.30
N ASP A 175 17.13 15.83 15.77
CA ASP A 175 17.17 17.29 15.70
C ASP A 175 16.39 17.88 14.54
N LYS A 176 15.97 17.04 13.61
CA LYS A 176 15.20 17.41 12.42
C LYS A 176 14.26 16.30 12.00
N MET A 177 13.20 16.68 11.33
CA MET A 177 12.25 15.76 10.69
C MET A 177 12.49 15.75 9.18
N ILE A 178 12.67 14.56 8.61
CA ILE A 178 12.76 14.37 7.17
C ILE A 178 11.48 13.65 6.72
N GLY A 179 10.77 14.24 5.79
CA GLY A 179 9.52 13.69 5.25
C GLY A 179 9.49 13.67 3.74
N ARG A 180 8.62 12.86 3.20
CA ARG A 180 8.32 12.81 1.78
C ARG A 180 7.18 13.80 1.49
N PRO A 181 7.34 14.75 0.54
CA PRO A 181 6.37 15.82 0.36
C PRO A 181 5.12 15.42 -0.45
N VAL A 182 4.55 14.25 -0.15
CA VAL A 182 3.28 13.78 -0.71
C VAL A 182 2.28 13.58 0.41
N SER A 183 1.09 14.13 0.24
CA SER A 183 -0.03 13.91 1.14
C SER A 183 -1.29 13.59 0.34
N MET A 184 -2.10 12.67 0.86
CA MET A 184 -3.42 12.35 0.31
C MET A 184 -4.46 12.61 1.38
N HIS A 185 -5.53 13.32 1.01
CA HIS A 185 -6.66 13.57 1.87
C HIS A 185 -7.90 12.89 1.28
N ALA A 186 -8.36 11.84 1.92
CA ALA A 186 -9.51 11.05 1.49
C ALA A 186 -10.55 11.01 2.61
N MET A 187 -11.36 12.08 2.77
CA MET A 187 -12.33 12.17 3.86
C MET A 187 -13.34 11.00 3.82
N ARG A 188 -14.50 11.23 3.22
CA ARG A 188 -15.56 10.20 3.14
C ARG A 188 -15.63 9.51 1.78
N GLY A 189 -14.96 10.02 0.75
CA GLY A 189 -15.06 9.50 -0.61
C GLY A 189 -14.84 8.00 -0.70
N ILE A 190 -13.68 7.52 -0.27
CA ILE A 190 -13.32 6.09 -0.36
C ILE A 190 -14.07 5.26 0.70
N SER A 191 -14.29 5.79 1.90
CA SER A 191 -14.87 5.02 3.02
C SER A 191 -16.40 4.97 3.03
N ALA A 192 -17.07 5.81 2.23
CA ALA A 192 -18.53 5.91 2.20
C ALA A 192 -19.19 5.10 1.08
N HIS A 193 -18.41 4.50 0.21
CA HIS A 193 -18.91 3.65 -0.86
C HIS A 193 -18.73 2.18 -0.51
N SER A 194 -19.81 1.41 -0.64
CA SER A 194 -19.76 -0.06 -0.63
C SER A 194 -19.32 -0.52 -2.02
N ASN A 195 -18.06 -0.77 -2.18
CA ASN A 195 -17.50 -1.37 -3.39
C ASN A 195 -17.29 -2.87 -3.19
#